data_f6f5e07f002c9cb5c77e7c3a4cbe766b
#
_entry.id   f6f5e07f002c9cb5c77e7c3a4cbe766b
#
_cell.length_a   1.000
_cell.length_b   1.000
_cell.length_c   1.000
_cell.angle_alpha   90.00
_cell.angle_beta   90.00
_cell.angle_gamma   90.00
#
_symmetry.space_group_name_H-M   'P 1'
#
loop_
_entity.id
_entity.type
_entity.pdbx_description
1 polymer ?
#
loop_
_entity_poly.entity_id
_entity_poly.type
_entity_poly.pdbx_seq_one_letter_code
_entity_poly.pdbx_strand_id
1 'polypeptide(L)'
;MTANASAEADQFQRLMSMLARPTAFPPEGGAAPDAAIPIIQTHASAVLLTSERAYKVKKPVNLGFLDYTTVERRRRFCIEEYTSNQRLAPGVYLGIAPVLEFAGGEPRFGPALAPQQTPQAGERIEGGEVIDFAVVMRRLPEERTLASLVRGGQATPAMLRQLARQVADFHRDAQPTESSAAKTVDDMLANIFLTLRQSHDDIGPTISPTTYDSL
;
A
#
# COMPACT_ATOMS: atom_id res chain seq x y z
N MET A 1 -22.39 2.58 8.59
CA MET A 1 -21.83 1.98 7.36
C MET A 1 -22.99 1.59 6.46
N THR A 2 -23.00 2.03 5.21
CA THR A 2 -24.07 1.69 4.27
C THR A 2 -23.95 0.23 3.83
N ALA A 3 -25.07 -0.44 3.48
CA ALA A 3 -25.10 -1.85 3.04
C ALA A 3 -24.13 -2.15 1.88
N ASN A 4 -23.87 -1.16 1.02
CA ASN A 4 -22.92 -1.26 -0.09
C ASN A 4 -21.46 -1.39 0.38
N ALA A 5 -21.05 -0.62 1.39
CA ALA A 5 -19.69 -0.70 1.93
C ALA A 5 -19.38 -2.07 2.60
N SER A 6 -20.40 -2.69 3.20
CA SER A 6 -20.26 -4.05 3.76
C SER A 6 -20.07 -5.08 2.64
N ALA A 7 -20.85 -5.00 1.56
CA ALA A 7 -20.76 -5.93 0.43
C ALA A 7 -19.39 -5.81 -0.30
N GLU A 8 -18.88 -4.61 -0.47
CA GLU A 8 -17.56 -4.36 -1.06
C GLU A 8 -16.41 -4.90 -0.16
N ALA A 9 -16.53 -4.72 1.16
CA ALA A 9 -15.60 -5.29 2.11
C ALA A 9 -15.58 -6.82 2.08
N ASP A 10 -16.77 -7.46 2.03
CA ASP A 10 -16.90 -8.91 1.93
C ASP A 10 -16.33 -9.45 0.60
N GLN A 11 -16.56 -8.74 -0.50
CA GLN A 11 -15.99 -9.09 -1.81
C GLN A 11 -14.46 -8.99 -1.78
N PHE A 12 -13.92 -7.94 -1.18
CA PHE A 12 -12.48 -7.78 -1.02
C PHE A 12 -11.88 -8.90 -0.17
N GLN A 13 -12.52 -9.28 0.94
CA GLN A 13 -12.04 -10.39 1.80
C GLN A 13 -12.04 -11.72 1.05
N ARG A 14 -13.07 -11.98 0.24
CA ARG A 14 -13.09 -13.19 -0.63
C ARG A 14 -11.95 -13.17 -1.64
N LEU A 15 -11.71 -12.03 -2.30
CA LEU A 15 -10.58 -11.87 -3.23
C LEU A 15 -9.24 -12.16 -2.54
N MET A 16 -9.01 -11.58 -1.34
CA MET A 16 -7.78 -11.82 -0.58
C MET A 16 -7.62 -13.29 -0.19
N SER A 17 -8.70 -13.97 0.20
CA SER A 17 -8.65 -15.40 0.52
C SER A 17 -8.31 -16.27 -0.69
N MET A 18 -8.79 -15.90 -1.87
CA MET A 18 -8.45 -16.60 -3.12
C MET A 18 -7.00 -16.33 -3.55
N LEU A 19 -6.52 -15.10 -3.37
CA LEU A 19 -5.13 -14.71 -3.68
C LEU A 19 -4.11 -15.22 -2.64
N ALA A 20 -4.53 -15.63 -1.46
CA ALA A 20 -3.64 -16.20 -0.44
C ALA A 20 -3.26 -17.68 -0.70
N ARG A 21 -3.19 -18.08 -1.97
CA ARG A 21 -2.76 -19.40 -2.42
C ARG A 21 -1.46 -19.29 -3.19
N PRO A 22 -0.51 -20.22 -3.03
CA PRO A 22 0.75 -20.19 -3.78
C PRO A 22 0.55 -20.10 -5.30
N THR A 23 -0.48 -20.78 -5.83
CA THR A 23 -0.83 -20.79 -7.26
C THR A 23 -1.32 -19.46 -7.80
N ALA A 24 -1.64 -18.49 -6.92
CA ALA A 24 -2.04 -17.15 -7.33
C ALA A 24 -0.85 -16.24 -7.70
N PHE A 25 0.37 -16.67 -7.46
CA PHE A 25 1.58 -15.88 -7.74
C PHE A 25 2.29 -16.40 -9.00
N PRO A 26 2.90 -15.51 -9.79
CA PRO A 26 3.74 -15.92 -10.90
C PRO A 26 4.99 -16.64 -10.37
N PRO A 27 5.67 -17.48 -11.19
CA PRO A 27 6.84 -18.25 -10.75
C PRO A 27 7.92 -17.41 -10.09
N GLU A 28 8.18 -16.22 -10.62
CA GLU A 28 9.12 -15.23 -10.06
C GLU A 28 8.60 -14.54 -8.80
N GLY A 29 7.36 -14.80 -8.40
CA GLY A 29 6.73 -14.26 -7.18
C GLY A 29 7.28 -14.83 -5.88
N GLY A 30 8.05 -15.93 -5.94
CA GLY A 30 8.68 -16.54 -4.77
C GLY A 30 7.71 -17.23 -3.82
N ALA A 31 6.53 -17.68 -4.30
CA ALA A 31 5.62 -18.50 -3.50
C ALA A 31 6.00 -19.98 -3.62
N ALA A 32 6.39 -20.61 -2.51
CA ALA A 32 6.63 -22.05 -2.49
C ALA A 32 5.27 -22.81 -2.58
N PRO A 33 5.21 -23.97 -3.26
CA PRO A 33 3.94 -24.67 -3.55
C PRO A 33 3.05 -24.94 -2.33
N ASP A 34 3.64 -25.25 -1.19
CA ASP A 34 2.92 -25.61 0.04
C ASP A 34 3.02 -24.53 1.13
N ALA A 35 3.51 -23.32 0.81
CA ALA A 35 3.68 -22.27 1.79
C ALA A 35 2.34 -21.60 2.12
N ALA A 36 2.07 -21.38 3.39
CA ALA A 36 1.05 -20.43 3.79
C ALA A 36 1.47 -19.02 3.36
N ILE A 37 0.53 -18.26 2.78
CA ILE A 37 0.74 -16.86 2.37
C ILE A 37 0.16 -15.96 3.47
N PRO A 38 1.00 -15.39 4.36
CA PRO A 38 0.52 -14.47 5.38
C PRO A 38 -0.07 -13.21 4.75
N ILE A 39 -1.16 -12.70 5.34
CA ILE A 39 -1.78 -11.44 4.96
C ILE A 39 -1.67 -10.46 6.13
N ILE A 40 -1.00 -9.33 5.91
CA ILE A 40 -0.97 -8.21 6.85
C ILE A 40 -2.05 -7.23 6.43
N GLN A 41 -2.98 -6.93 7.33
CA GLN A 41 -4.08 -5.98 7.09
C GLN A 41 -3.73 -4.60 7.66
N THR A 42 -3.98 -3.56 6.88
CA THR A 42 -3.97 -2.16 7.31
C THR A 42 -5.34 -1.53 7.07
N HIS A 43 -5.56 -0.28 7.48
CA HIS A 43 -6.83 0.42 7.21
C HIS A 43 -7.13 0.52 5.70
N ALA A 44 -6.11 0.77 4.87
CA ALA A 44 -6.27 1.06 3.44
C ALA A 44 -5.74 -0.03 2.51
N SER A 45 -5.09 -1.10 3.02
CA SER A 45 -4.46 -2.12 2.17
C SER A 45 -4.40 -3.47 2.85
N ALA A 46 -4.24 -4.53 2.03
CA ALA A 46 -3.81 -5.85 2.45
C ALA A 46 -2.47 -6.18 1.78
N VAL A 47 -1.53 -6.78 2.52
CA VAL A 47 -0.21 -7.13 2.01
C VAL A 47 -0.03 -8.63 2.13
N LEU A 48 0.09 -9.32 0.99
CA LEU A 48 0.37 -10.74 0.91
C LEU A 48 1.88 -10.95 0.83
N LEU A 49 2.40 -11.85 1.66
CA LEU A 49 3.84 -12.08 1.78
C LEU A 49 4.23 -13.45 1.22
N THR A 50 5.03 -13.47 0.15
CA THR A 50 5.76 -14.66 -0.27
C THR A 50 7.13 -14.72 0.43
N SER A 51 7.97 -15.71 0.11
CA SER A 51 9.34 -15.79 0.66
C SER A 51 10.19 -14.57 0.28
N GLU A 52 10.01 -14.02 -0.93
CA GLU A 52 10.88 -13.00 -1.50
C GLU A 52 10.19 -11.67 -1.77
N ARG A 53 8.84 -11.65 -1.88
CA ARG A 53 8.08 -10.48 -2.31
C ARG A 53 6.91 -10.18 -1.39
N ALA A 54 6.49 -8.93 -1.42
CA ALA A 54 5.27 -8.42 -0.78
C ALA A 54 4.37 -7.84 -1.89
N TYR A 55 3.11 -8.28 -1.91
CA TYR A 55 2.08 -7.82 -2.84
C TYR A 55 1.06 -7.01 -2.06
N LYS A 56 1.08 -5.69 -2.24
CA LYS A 56 0.20 -4.76 -1.53
C LYS A 56 -0.99 -4.38 -2.40
N VAL A 57 -2.17 -4.89 -2.04
CA VAL A 57 -3.46 -4.61 -2.68
C VAL A 57 -4.19 -3.54 -1.88
N LYS A 58 -4.71 -2.51 -2.56
CA LYS A 58 -5.46 -1.43 -1.91
C LYS A 58 -6.90 -1.88 -1.65
N LYS A 59 -7.44 -1.56 -0.48
CA LYS A 59 -8.84 -1.84 -0.13
C LYS A 59 -9.78 -0.86 -0.86
N PRO A 60 -11.00 -1.26 -1.24
CA PRO A 60 -11.99 -0.38 -1.85
C PRO A 60 -12.64 0.53 -0.78
N VAL A 61 -11.87 1.45 -0.21
CA VAL A 61 -12.31 2.35 0.87
C VAL A 61 -12.18 3.81 0.47
N ASN A 62 -13.07 4.63 1.03
CA ASN A 62 -12.95 6.09 1.00
C ASN A 62 -12.72 6.59 2.43
N LEU A 63 -11.53 7.15 2.68
CA LEU A 63 -11.13 7.71 3.97
C LEU A 63 -11.19 9.24 3.97
N GLY A 64 -11.88 9.86 3.00
CA GLY A 64 -11.96 11.30 2.85
C GLY A 64 -10.76 11.89 2.12
N PHE A 65 -9.57 11.78 2.69
CA PHE A 65 -8.30 12.19 2.06
C PHE A 65 -7.74 11.15 1.08
N LEU A 66 -8.28 9.94 1.06
CA LEU A 66 -7.83 8.82 0.26
C LEU A 66 -9.03 8.04 -0.27
N ASP A 67 -9.21 8.00 -1.58
CA ASP A 67 -10.33 7.33 -2.23
C ASP A 67 -9.83 6.20 -3.15
N TYR A 68 -10.04 4.95 -2.73
CA TYR A 68 -9.71 3.71 -3.44
C TYR A 68 -10.94 2.94 -3.92
N THR A 69 -12.09 3.58 -4.02
CA THR A 69 -13.37 2.90 -4.31
C THR A 69 -13.42 2.26 -5.69
N THR A 70 -12.79 2.84 -6.71
CA THR A 70 -12.75 2.24 -8.05
C THR A 70 -11.42 1.58 -8.38
N VAL A 71 -11.43 0.59 -9.29
CA VAL A 71 -10.21 -0.12 -9.74
C VAL A 71 -9.24 0.86 -10.41
N GLU A 72 -9.75 1.82 -11.21
CA GLU A 72 -8.93 2.85 -11.87
C GLU A 72 -8.21 3.75 -10.86
N ARG A 73 -8.90 4.12 -9.76
CA ARG A 73 -8.27 4.87 -8.67
C ARG A 73 -7.18 4.04 -8.01
N ARG A 74 -7.46 2.78 -7.68
CA ARG A 74 -6.46 1.89 -7.10
C ARG A 74 -5.25 1.71 -8.02
N ARG A 75 -5.47 1.55 -9.34
CA ARG A 75 -4.41 1.53 -10.36
C ARG A 75 -3.54 2.80 -10.28
N ARG A 76 -4.16 3.97 -10.35
CA ARG A 76 -3.46 5.26 -10.28
C ARG A 76 -2.64 5.37 -9.02
N PHE A 77 -3.21 5.06 -7.86
CA PHE A 77 -2.49 5.12 -6.59
C PHE A 77 -1.39 4.05 -6.44
N CYS A 78 -1.49 2.92 -7.12
CA CYS A 78 -0.37 1.96 -7.19
C CYS A 78 0.80 2.54 -7.99
N ILE A 79 0.52 3.21 -9.10
CA ILE A 79 1.52 3.89 -9.93
C ILE A 79 2.17 5.04 -9.15
N GLU A 80 1.38 5.87 -8.49
CA GLU A 80 1.87 6.98 -7.67
C GLU A 80 2.75 6.50 -6.51
N GLU A 81 2.32 5.44 -5.80
CA GLU A 81 3.08 4.82 -4.72
C GLU A 81 4.42 4.28 -5.22
N TYR A 82 4.41 3.52 -6.32
CA TYR A 82 5.64 3.01 -6.93
C TYR A 82 6.59 4.15 -7.30
N THR A 83 6.11 5.14 -8.03
CA THR A 83 6.93 6.24 -8.57
C THR A 83 7.53 7.09 -7.45
N SER A 84 6.75 7.41 -6.44
CA SER A 84 7.20 8.24 -5.31
C SER A 84 8.21 7.53 -4.43
N ASN A 85 7.95 6.27 -4.09
CA ASN A 85 8.78 5.55 -3.13
C ASN A 85 10.07 4.98 -3.75
N GLN A 86 10.08 4.69 -5.05
CA GLN A 86 11.31 4.21 -5.72
C GLN A 86 12.44 5.24 -5.65
N ARG A 87 12.13 6.53 -5.52
CA ARG A 87 13.12 7.59 -5.35
C ARG A 87 13.92 7.46 -4.04
N LEU A 88 13.27 7.03 -2.95
CA LEU A 88 13.91 6.85 -1.64
C LEU A 88 14.42 5.42 -1.42
N ALA A 89 13.77 4.44 -2.04
CA ALA A 89 14.08 3.03 -1.85
C ALA A 89 14.28 2.31 -3.21
N PRO A 90 15.31 2.68 -3.97
CA PRO A 90 15.59 2.05 -5.27
C PRO A 90 15.81 0.54 -5.08
N GLY A 91 15.17 -0.27 -5.94
CA GLY A 91 15.26 -1.73 -5.90
C GLY A 91 14.39 -2.42 -4.83
N VAL A 92 13.64 -1.68 -4.02
CA VAL A 92 12.60 -2.23 -3.13
C VAL A 92 11.28 -2.38 -3.88
N TYR A 93 10.86 -1.36 -4.59
CA TYR A 93 9.64 -1.38 -5.41
C TYR A 93 9.95 -2.02 -6.77
N LEU A 94 9.32 -3.16 -7.06
CA LEU A 94 9.62 -3.98 -8.24
C LEU A 94 8.70 -3.68 -9.43
N GLY A 95 7.48 -3.22 -9.17
CA GLY A 95 6.51 -2.91 -10.21
C GLY A 95 5.06 -2.94 -9.70
N ILE A 96 4.12 -2.91 -10.64
CA ILE A 96 2.69 -3.05 -10.40
C ILE A 96 2.22 -4.34 -11.06
N ALA A 97 1.68 -5.29 -10.30
CA ALA A 97 1.08 -6.51 -10.82
C ALA A 97 -0.43 -6.31 -11.00
N PRO A 98 -1.01 -6.55 -12.19
CA PRO A 98 -2.44 -6.68 -12.33
C PRO A 98 -2.93 -7.93 -11.59
N VAL A 99 -4.12 -7.88 -11.03
CA VAL A 99 -4.85 -9.05 -10.57
C VAL A 99 -5.76 -9.49 -11.71
N LEU A 100 -5.58 -10.72 -12.18
CA LEU A 100 -6.26 -11.28 -13.34
C LEU A 100 -7.29 -12.30 -12.88
N GLU A 101 -8.52 -12.18 -13.36
CA GLU A 101 -9.55 -13.20 -13.20
C GLU A 101 -9.68 -14.03 -14.48
N PHE A 102 -9.60 -15.33 -14.36
CA PHE A 102 -9.69 -16.29 -15.48
C PHE A 102 -11.08 -16.93 -15.54
N ALA A 103 -11.38 -17.56 -16.67
CA ALA A 103 -12.55 -18.41 -16.80
C ALA A 103 -12.52 -19.51 -15.71
N GLY A 104 -13.54 -19.53 -14.83
CA GLY A 104 -13.55 -20.37 -13.62
C GLY A 104 -13.45 -19.57 -12.32
N GLY A 105 -13.22 -18.25 -12.39
CA GLY A 105 -13.28 -17.36 -11.22
C GLY A 105 -12.06 -17.43 -10.29
N GLU A 106 -10.93 -18.02 -10.73
CA GLU A 106 -9.70 -18.02 -9.94
C GLU A 106 -8.83 -16.81 -10.25
N PRO A 107 -8.66 -15.87 -9.28
CA PRO A 107 -7.79 -14.72 -9.48
C PRO A 107 -6.32 -15.11 -9.29
N ARG A 108 -5.44 -14.44 -10.08
CA ARG A 108 -3.98 -14.58 -9.98
C ARG A 108 -3.31 -13.22 -10.16
N PHE A 109 -2.14 -13.07 -9.58
CA PHE A 109 -1.26 -11.94 -9.88
C PHE A 109 -0.56 -12.18 -11.23
N GLY A 110 -0.60 -11.17 -12.10
CA GLY A 110 0.24 -11.11 -13.28
C GLY A 110 1.69 -10.69 -12.93
N PRO A 111 2.55 -10.52 -13.94
CA PRO A 111 3.92 -10.06 -13.75
C PRO A 111 3.96 -8.64 -13.17
N ALA A 112 5.05 -8.32 -12.45
CA ALA A 112 5.32 -6.97 -11.98
C ALA A 112 5.77 -6.10 -13.17
N LEU A 113 4.97 -5.11 -13.53
CA LEU A 113 5.16 -4.25 -14.69
C LEU A 113 5.59 -2.83 -14.28
N ALA A 114 6.32 -2.15 -15.16
CA ALA A 114 6.57 -0.72 -14.98
C ALA A 114 5.26 0.09 -15.14
N PRO A 115 5.17 1.31 -14.57
CA PRO A 115 3.98 2.16 -14.67
C PRO A 115 3.40 2.30 -16.08
N GLN A 116 4.27 2.49 -17.09
CA GLN A 116 3.88 2.69 -18.48
C GLN A 116 3.33 1.43 -19.16
N GLN A 117 3.64 0.26 -18.62
CA GLN A 117 3.22 -1.06 -19.11
C GLN A 117 2.01 -1.60 -18.36
N THR A 118 1.57 -0.91 -17.30
CA THR A 118 0.46 -1.36 -16.45
C THR A 118 -0.86 -1.23 -17.22
N PRO A 119 -1.62 -2.34 -17.43
CA PRO A 119 -2.85 -2.36 -18.20
C PRO A 119 -3.96 -1.50 -17.57
N GLN A 120 -5.06 -1.31 -18.29
CA GLN A 120 -6.28 -0.70 -17.75
C GLN A 120 -7.13 -1.73 -17.01
N ALA A 121 -8.00 -1.26 -16.11
CA ALA A 121 -9.02 -2.10 -15.51
C ALA A 121 -9.97 -2.65 -16.59
N GLY A 122 -10.37 -3.92 -16.47
CA GLY A 122 -11.22 -4.60 -17.45
C GLY A 122 -10.49 -5.05 -18.74
N GLU A 123 -9.23 -4.67 -18.93
CA GLU A 123 -8.43 -5.14 -20.06
C GLU A 123 -8.17 -6.63 -19.95
N ARG A 124 -8.12 -7.33 -21.08
CA ARG A 124 -7.80 -8.76 -21.11
C ARG A 124 -6.35 -8.98 -21.51
N ILE A 125 -5.60 -9.62 -20.64
CA ILE A 125 -4.20 -9.98 -20.86
C ILE A 125 -4.00 -11.45 -20.49
N GLU A 126 -3.21 -12.19 -21.25
CA GLU A 126 -2.90 -13.62 -21.02
C GLU A 126 -4.15 -14.50 -20.77
N GLY A 127 -5.30 -14.11 -21.33
CA GLY A 127 -6.57 -14.85 -21.17
C GLY A 127 -7.36 -14.52 -19.90
N GLY A 128 -6.85 -13.67 -19.02
CA GLY A 128 -7.54 -13.16 -17.83
C GLY A 128 -7.99 -11.71 -17.99
N GLU A 129 -9.02 -11.32 -17.25
CA GLU A 129 -9.50 -9.94 -17.15
C GLU A 129 -8.86 -9.24 -15.94
N VAL A 130 -8.40 -8.01 -16.12
CA VAL A 130 -7.80 -7.20 -15.04
C VAL A 130 -8.90 -6.70 -14.11
N ILE A 131 -8.94 -7.22 -12.88
CA ILE A 131 -9.95 -6.89 -11.87
C ILE A 131 -9.42 -6.01 -10.74
N ASP A 132 -8.09 -5.95 -10.53
CA ASP A 132 -7.43 -5.10 -9.52
C ASP A 132 -5.92 -4.99 -9.77
N PHE A 133 -5.21 -4.31 -8.84
CA PHE A 133 -3.78 -4.07 -8.93
C PHE A 133 -3.08 -4.22 -7.57
N ALA A 134 -1.83 -4.67 -7.60
CA ALA A 134 -0.96 -4.72 -6.43
C ALA A 134 0.37 -4.00 -6.69
N VAL A 135 0.87 -3.27 -5.70
CA VAL A 135 2.27 -2.85 -5.69
C VAL A 135 3.12 -4.03 -5.27
N VAL A 136 4.08 -4.41 -6.11
CA VAL A 136 5.01 -5.51 -5.83
C VAL A 136 6.30 -4.94 -5.29
N MET A 137 6.72 -5.44 -4.14
CA MET A 137 7.93 -5.00 -3.45
C MET A 137 8.80 -6.22 -3.10
N ARG A 138 10.08 -5.99 -2.91
CA ARG A 138 10.96 -6.97 -2.26
C ARG A 138 10.49 -7.14 -0.81
N ARG A 139 10.38 -8.38 -0.35
CA ARG A 139 10.13 -8.64 1.07
C ARG A 139 11.36 -8.25 1.87
N LEU A 140 11.18 -7.33 2.81
CA LEU A 140 12.25 -6.90 3.72
C LEU A 140 12.16 -7.72 5.02
N PRO A 141 13.30 -8.17 5.57
CA PRO A 141 13.33 -8.86 6.85
C PRO A 141 12.85 -7.95 7.99
N GLU A 142 11.88 -8.41 8.78
CA GLU A 142 11.28 -7.61 9.86
C GLU A 142 12.31 -7.24 10.94
N GLU A 143 13.24 -8.13 11.20
CA GLU A 143 14.35 -7.92 12.16
C GLU A 143 15.31 -6.81 11.74
N ARG A 144 15.32 -6.43 10.47
CA ARG A 144 16.14 -5.34 9.92
C ARG A 144 15.42 -4.00 9.80
N THR A 145 14.19 -3.91 10.26
CA THR A 145 13.54 -2.59 10.35
C THR A 145 14.23 -1.72 11.39
N LEU A 146 14.24 -0.40 11.18
CA LEU A 146 14.85 0.52 12.15
C LEU A 146 14.26 0.34 13.55
N ALA A 147 12.96 0.13 13.65
CA ALA A 147 12.28 -0.12 14.92
C ALA A 147 12.80 -1.39 15.62
N SER A 148 13.02 -2.47 14.87
CA SER A 148 13.57 -3.72 15.43
C SER A 148 15.04 -3.54 15.84
N LEU A 149 15.84 -2.87 15.03
CA LEU A 149 17.24 -2.57 15.34
C LEU A 149 17.38 -1.68 16.58
N VAL A 150 16.51 -0.68 16.75
CA VAL A 150 16.51 0.20 17.95
C VAL A 150 16.11 -0.61 19.18
N ARG A 151 15.01 -1.36 19.12
CA ARG A 151 14.56 -2.20 20.24
C ARG A 151 15.58 -3.25 20.63
N GLY A 152 16.29 -3.81 19.65
CA GLY A 152 17.37 -4.80 19.87
C GLY A 152 18.73 -4.20 20.23
N GLY A 153 18.86 -2.89 20.38
CA GLY A 153 20.15 -2.22 20.67
C GLY A 153 21.17 -2.31 19.54
N GLN A 154 20.74 -2.65 18.32
CA GLN A 154 21.60 -2.87 17.15
C GLN A 154 21.69 -1.63 16.23
N ALA A 155 20.87 -0.62 16.48
CA ALA A 155 20.93 0.63 15.72
C ALA A 155 22.18 1.42 16.10
N THR A 156 23.10 1.57 15.16
CA THR A 156 24.37 2.31 15.39
C THR A 156 24.23 3.79 15.01
N PRO A 157 25.03 4.69 15.62
CA PRO A 157 25.09 6.09 15.19
C PRO A 157 25.47 6.27 13.72
N ALA A 158 26.21 5.33 13.14
CA ALA A 158 26.56 5.36 11.72
C ALA A 158 25.34 5.12 10.83
N MET A 159 24.50 4.14 11.15
CA MET A 159 23.22 3.88 10.44
C MET A 159 22.29 5.08 10.49
N LEU A 160 22.14 5.70 11.67
CA LEU A 160 21.28 6.88 11.83
C LEU A 160 21.81 8.08 11.02
N ARG A 161 23.13 8.32 11.02
CA ARG A 161 23.75 9.36 10.18
C ARG A 161 23.56 9.09 8.69
N GLN A 162 23.68 7.84 8.25
CA GLN A 162 23.46 7.47 6.85
C GLN A 162 22.00 7.72 6.44
N LEU A 163 21.03 7.30 7.26
CA LEU A 163 19.61 7.57 7.03
C LEU A 163 19.32 9.07 6.98
N ALA A 164 19.84 9.83 7.94
CA ALA A 164 19.66 11.28 7.98
C ALA A 164 20.23 11.97 6.72
N ARG A 165 21.38 11.54 6.22
CA ARG A 165 21.95 12.06 4.96
C ARG A 165 21.04 11.74 3.78
N GLN A 166 20.57 10.50 3.65
CA GLN A 166 19.68 10.09 2.56
C GLN A 166 18.39 10.92 2.54
N VAL A 167 17.79 11.16 3.71
CA VAL A 167 16.58 12.01 3.84
C VAL A 167 16.92 13.47 3.50
N ALA A 168 18.06 14.00 3.96
CA ALA A 168 18.47 15.37 3.67
C ALA A 168 18.75 15.57 2.17
N ASP A 169 19.40 14.62 1.52
CA ASP A 169 19.67 14.63 0.08
C ASP A 169 18.35 14.61 -0.70
N PHE A 170 17.41 13.73 -0.32
CA PHE A 170 16.09 13.66 -0.92
C PHE A 170 15.33 15.00 -0.82
N HIS A 171 15.37 15.66 0.36
CA HIS A 171 14.73 16.96 0.55
C HIS A 171 15.39 18.07 -0.27
N ARG A 172 16.73 18.04 -0.39
CA ARG A 172 17.48 19.01 -1.20
C ARG A 172 17.14 18.89 -2.69
N ASP A 173 16.97 17.64 -3.16
CA ASP A 173 16.70 17.36 -4.57
C ASP A 173 15.20 17.41 -4.89
N ALA A 174 14.33 17.65 -3.90
CA ALA A 174 12.90 17.80 -4.10
C ALA A 174 12.61 19.04 -4.94
N GLN A 175 11.87 18.85 -6.04
CA GLN A 175 11.42 19.97 -6.86
C GLN A 175 10.26 20.68 -6.14
N PRO A 176 10.26 22.04 -6.12
CA PRO A 176 9.12 22.79 -5.64
C PRO A 176 7.87 22.43 -6.45
N THR A 177 6.74 22.23 -5.77
CA THR A 177 5.45 22.08 -6.45
C THR A 177 5.00 23.46 -6.95
N GLU A 178 4.36 23.52 -8.13
CA GLU A 178 3.76 24.75 -8.66
C GLU A 178 2.57 25.25 -7.82
N SER A 179 2.10 24.44 -6.87
CA SER A 179 1.05 24.83 -5.92
C SER A 179 1.56 25.95 -5.01
N SER A 180 0.78 27.01 -4.85
CA SER A 180 1.12 28.06 -3.88
C SER A 180 1.30 27.47 -2.48
N ALA A 181 2.31 27.93 -1.75
CA ALA A 181 2.56 27.45 -0.37
C ALA A 181 1.32 27.63 0.53
N ALA A 182 0.57 28.71 0.34
CA ALA A 182 -0.68 28.96 1.06
C ALA A 182 -1.72 27.87 0.83
N LYS A 183 -1.96 27.48 -0.44
CA LYS A 183 -2.91 26.41 -0.78
C LYS A 183 -2.50 25.07 -0.17
N THR A 184 -1.19 24.77 -0.17
CA THR A 184 -0.67 23.52 0.44
C THR A 184 -0.90 23.51 1.94
N VAL A 185 -0.71 24.64 2.64
CA VAL A 185 -0.97 24.76 4.08
C VAL A 185 -2.47 24.63 4.38
N ASP A 186 -3.33 25.27 3.60
CA ASP A 186 -4.79 25.19 3.75
C ASP A 186 -5.27 23.73 3.54
N ASP A 187 -4.76 23.04 2.52
CA ASP A 187 -5.07 21.64 2.26
C ASP A 187 -4.59 20.72 3.41
N MET A 188 -3.41 20.97 3.95
CA MET A 188 -2.89 20.25 5.13
C MET A 188 -3.76 20.47 6.36
N LEU A 189 -4.14 21.72 6.67
CA LEU A 189 -5.00 22.04 7.78
C LEU A 189 -6.38 21.40 7.62
N ALA A 190 -6.97 21.47 6.42
CA ALA A 190 -8.23 20.82 6.11
C ALA A 190 -8.17 19.30 6.36
N ASN A 191 -7.08 18.64 5.96
CA ASN A 191 -6.87 17.21 6.20
C ASN A 191 -6.68 16.90 7.70
N ILE A 192 -5.96 17.74 8.44
CA ILE A 192 -5.81 17.59 9.90
C ILE A 192 -7.17 17.70 10.60
N PHE A 193 -7.96 18.72 10.28
CA PHE A 193 -9.31 18.89 10.85
C PHE A 193 -10.25 17.75 10.47
N LEU A 194 -10.16 17.24 9.23
CA LEU A 194 -10.94 16.07 8.80
C LEU A 194 -10.57 14.84 9.63
N THR A 195 -9.27 14.59 9.81
CA THR A 195 -8.77 13.45 10.59
C THR A 195 -9.20 13.56 12.05
N LEU A 196 -9.09 14.72 12.66
CA LEU A 196 -9.55 14.97 14.05
C LEU A 196 -11.05 14.70 14.18
N ARG A 197 -11.88 15.15 13.24
CA ARG A 197 -13.34 14.87 13.24
C ARG A 197 -13.63 13.37 13.10
N GLN A 198 -12.91 12.67 12.25
CA GLN A 198 -13.06 11.22 12.08
C GLN A 198 -12.63 10.42 13.32
N SER A 199 -11.65 10.95 14.09
CA SER A 199 -11.20 10.36 15.35
C SER A 199 -12.15 10.59 16.52
N HIS A 200 -13.25 11.33 16.33
CA HIS A 200 -14.19 11.62 17.41
C HIS A 200 -14.77 10.36 18.04
N ASP A 201 -15.05 9.33 17.23
CA ASP A 201 -15.60 8.05 17.71
C ASP A 201 -14.56 7.19 18.46
N ASP A 202 -13.28 7.55 18.37
CA ASP A 202 -12.16 6.91 19.08
C ASP A 202 -11.88 7.54 20.45
N ILE A 203 -12.60 8.63 20.80
CA ILE A 203 -12.47 9.30 22.11
C ILE A 203 -12.98 8.37 23.20
N GLY A 204 -12.17 8.18 24.21
CA GLY A 204 -12.44 7.27 25.33
C GLY A 204 -11.81 5.89 25.12
N PRO A 205 -12.09 5.15 24.02
CA PRO A 205 -11.44 3.85 23.79
C PRO A 205 -9.94 3.94 23.47
N THR A 206 -9.53 4.93 22.67
CA THR A 206 -8.17 5.03 22.14
C THR A 206 -7.48 6.33 22.54
N ILE A 207 -8.23 7.46 22.56
CA ILE A 207 -7.72 8.79 22.90
C ILE A 207 -8.48 9.27 24.14
N SER A 208 -7.76 9.66 25.21
CA SER A 208 -8.44 10.21 26.38
C SER A 208 -9.15 11.54 26.03
N PRO A 209 -10.33 11.83 26.61
CA PRO A 209 -11.02 13.10 26.38
C PRO A 209 -10.11 14.33 26.61
N THR A 210 -9.31 14.30 27.67
CA THR A 210 -8.35 15.37 28.01
C THR A 210 -7.28 15.56 26.94
N THR A 211 -6.81 14.47 26.31
CA THR A 211 -5.83 14.56 25.21
C THR A 211 -6.50 15.14 23.97
N TYR A 212 -7.72 14.74 23.65
CA TYR A 212 -8.46 15.27 22.51
C TYR A 212 -8.74 16.77 22.64
N ASP A 213 -9.15 17.23 23.82
CA ASP A 213 -9.45 18.64 24.09
C ASP A 213 -8.19 19.54 24.03
N SER A 214 -6.99 18.96 24.09
CA SER A 214 -5.70 19.66 24.01
C SER A 214 -5.13 19.74 22.58
N LEU A 215 -5.76 19.10 21.59
CA LEU A 215 -5.37 19.13 20.18
C LEU A 215 -6.06 20.26 19.42
#